data_cd79f7abbeab3fcb34c381339881e81c
#
_entry.id   cd79f7abbeab3fcb34c381339881e81c
#
_cell.length_a   1.000
_cell.length_b   1.000
_cell.length_c   1.000
_cell.angle_alpha   90.00
_cell.angle_beta   90.00
_cell.angle_gamma   90.00
#
_symmetry.space_group_name_H-M   'P 1'
#
loop_
_entity.id
_entity.type
_entity.pdbx_description
1 polymer ?
#
loop_
_entity_poly.entity_id
_entity_poly.type
_entity_poly.pdbx_seq_one_letter_code
_entity_poly.pdbx_strand_id
1 'polypeptide(L)'
;MNNITLILLISFTKALSFIPKTIFTNKNSPLWSLLSRLLKKRRKIIEANINHCYEDKTPEWRKDLVEKIWGDTFLALYENNFAWHAGKRIKNYKCEVQNEELLAQAQQKNVGVLLLFRHSVFLELSARLISERFDIYGMERPNNNTAIQELQQKGRLKSMKGLTANSNIN
;
A
#
# COMPACT_ATOMS: atom_id res chain seq x y z
N MET A 1 8.76 1.42 -23.14
CA MET A 1 9.38 2.25 -22.07
C MET A 1 10.82 1.80 -21.89
N ASN A 2 11.77 2.74 -21.74
CA ASN A 2 13.17 2.38 -21.60
C ASN A 2 13.40 1.64 -20.27
N ASN A 3 14.09 0.50 -20.31
CA ASN A 3 14.51 -0.28 -19.13
C ASN A 3 15.19 0.60 -18.05
N ILE A 4 15.86 1.68 -18.49
CA ILE A 4 16.53 2.65 -17.62
C ILE A 4 15.54 3.35 -16.68
N THR A 5 14.39 3.82 -17.20
CA THR A 5 13.36 4.50 -16.36
C THR A 5 12.82 3.58 -15.26
N LEU A 6 12.58 2.32 -15.59
CA LEU A 6 12.14 1.33 -14.61
C LEU A 6 13.21 1.06 -13.55
N ILE A 7 14.47 0.89 -13.96
CA ILE A 7 15.59 0.67 -13.04
C ILE A 7 15.74 1.86 -12.09
N LEU A 8 15.66 3.09 -12.60
CA LEU A 8 15.72 4.30 -11.78
C LEU A 8 14.55 4.37 -10.80
N LEU A 9 13.34 4.04 -11.23
CA LEU A 9 12.15 4.01 -10.37
C LEU A 9 12.29 2.97 -9.26
N ILE A 10 12.70 1.75 -9.60
CA ILE A 10 12.93 0.68 -8.61
C ILE A 10 14.03 1.08 -7.62
N SER A 11 15.14 1.65 -8.11
CA SER A 11 16.25 2.08 -7.25
C SER A 11 15.83 3.20 -6.32
N PHE A 12 15.08 4.18 -6.81
CA PHE A 12 14.55 5.29 -6.03
C PHE A 12 13.58 4.80 -4.95
N THR A 13 12.57 4.00 -5.32
CA THR A 13 11.60 3.45 -4.35
C THR A 13 12.27 2.53 -3.33
N LYS A 14 13.28 1.78 -3.75
CA LYS A 14 14.10 0.97 -2.83
C LYS A 14 14.87 1.86 -1.83
N ALA A 15 15.49 2.95 -2.30
CA ALA A 15 16.16 3.90 -1.40
C ALA A 15 15.17 4.52 -0.39
N LEU A 16 13.97 4.91 -0.84
CA LEU A 16 12.92 5.41 0.05
C LEU A 16 12.52 4.41 1.15
N SER A 17 12.58 3.10 0.89
CA SER A 17 12.24 2.09 1.88
C SER A 17 13.22 1.98 3.06
N PHE A 18 14.37 2.65 3.01
CA PHE A 18 15.33 2.75 4.11
C PHE A 18 15.18 4.01 4.95
N ILE A 19 14.39 4.98 4.47
CA ILE A 19 14.10 6.20 5.24
C ILE A 19 13.21 5.82 6.43
N PRO A 20 13.50 6.29 7.66
CA PRO A 20 12.67 6.00 8.82
C PRO A 20 11.22 6.47 8.62
N LYS A 21 10.26 5.66 9.07
CA LYS A 21 8.82 5.96 9.00
C LYS A 21 8.48 7.36 9.57
N THR A 22 9.16 7.73 10.66
CA THR A 22 8.97 9.01 11.33
C THR A 22 9.20 10.22 10.42
N ILE A 23 10.10 10.11 9.43
CA ILE A 23 10.37 11.20 8.48
C ILE A 23 9.17 11.40 7.54
N PHE A 24 8.46 10.32 7.18
CA PHE A 24 7.24 10.41 6.36
C PHE A 24 6.04 10.96 7.15
N THR A 25 5.96 10.68 8.45
CA THR A 25 4.81 11.03 9.28
C THR A 25 5.00 12.32 10.08
N ASN A 26 6.22 12.83 10.20
CA ASN A 26 6.49 14.09 10.88
C ASN A 26 6.17 15.28 9.98
N LYS A 27 5.14 16.06 10.36
CA LYS A 27 4.67 17.26 9.62
C LYS A 27 5.76 18.33 9.48
N ASN A 28 6.75 18.34 10.37
CA ASN A 28 7.87 19.30 10.35
C ASN A 28 9.06 18.81 9.52
N SER A 29 9.00 17.63 8.91
CA SER A 29 10.10 17.13 8.11
C SER A 29 10.17 17.82 6.74
N PRO A 30 11.38 18.05 6.18
CA PRO A 30 11.54 18.58 4.83
C PRO A 30 10.87 17.70 3.76
N LEU A 31 10.87 16.38 3.97
CA LEU A 31 10.22 15.42 3.08
C LEU A 31 8.70 15.63 3.10
N TRP A 32 8.08 15.82 4.27
CA TRP A 32 6.66 16.13 4.37
C TRP A 32 6.30 17.40 3.58
N SER A 33 7.08 18.48 3.76
CA SER A 33 6.86 19.73 3.05
C SER A 33 6.96 19.56 1.53
N LEU A 34 7.98 18.85 1.05
CA LEU A 34 8.18 18.55 -0.37
C LEU A 34 7.01 17.74 -0.93
N LEU A 35 6.65 16.62 -0.28
CA LEU A 35 5.56 15.76 -0.72
C LEU A 35 4.20 16.49 -0.68
N SER A 36 3.95 17.31 0.34
CA SER A 36 2.73 18.13 0.43
C SER A 36 2.59 19.07 -0.75
N ARG A 37 3.70 19.64 -1.22
CA ARG A 37 3.70 20.51 -2.40
C ARG A 37 3.44 19.72 -3.69
N LEU A 38 4.08 18.58 -3.85
CA LEU A 38 3.93 17.72 -5.03
C LEU A 38 2.53 17.09 -5.13
N LEU A 39 1.94 16.72 -4.00
CA LEU A 39 0.65 16.04 -3.93
C LEU A 39 -0.54 17.00 -3.68
N LYS A 40 -0.38 18.31 -3.91
CA LYS A 40 -1.42 19.33 -3.68
C LYS A 40 -2.76 18.99 -4.36
N LYS A 41 -2.73 18.45 -5.58
CA LYS A 41 -3.95 17.99 -6.27
C LYS A 41 -4.67 16.89 -5.49
N ARG A 42 -3.94 15.94 -4.93
CA ARG A 42 -4.50 14.85 -4.13
C ARG A 42 -5.21 15.38 -2.88
N ARG A 43 -4.60 16.34 -2.20
CA ARG A 43 -5.22 17.00 -1.04
C ARG A 43 -6.56 17.64 -1.40
N LYS A 44 -6.64 18.39 -2.49
CA LYS A 44 -7.89 19.01 -2.95
C LYS A 44 -8.99 17.98 -3.23
N ILE A 45 -8.63 16.80 -3.78
CA ILE A 45 -9.59 15.71 -4.02
C ILE A 45 -10.11 15.15 -2.68
N ILE A 46 -9.23 14.97 -1.69
CA ILE A 46 -9.62 14.52 -0.35
C ILE A 46 -10.59 15.53 0.27
N GLU A 47 -10.26 16.82 0.24
CA GLU A 47 -11.09 17.90 0.77
C GLU A 47 -12.48 17.92 0.10
N ALA A 48 -12.52 17.83 -1.23
CA ALA A 48 -13.78 17.82 -1.97
C ALA A 48 -14.65 16.60 -1.62
N ASN A 49 -14.05 15.40 -1.56
CA ASN A 49 -14.77 14.18 -1.22
C ASN A 49 -15.31 14.22 0.22
N ILE A 50 -14.51 14.67 1.19
CA ILE A 50 -14.96 14.77 2.58
C ILE A 50 -16.08 15.80 2.72
N ASN A 51 -15.96 16.94 2.07
CA ASN A 51 -17.00 17.96 2.11
C ASN A 51 -18.32 17.49 1.50
N HIS A 52 -18.26 16.68 0.45
CA HIS A 52 -19.45 16.13 -0.20
C HIS A 52 -20.06 14.94 0.56
N CYS A 53 -19.23 14.02 1.06
CA CYS A 53 -19.74 12.82 1.72
C CYS A 53 -20.20 13.04 3.16
N TYR A 54 -19.80 14.14 3.81
CA TYR A 54 -20.07 14.43 5.21
C TYR A 54 -20.62 15.85 5.42
N GLU A 55 -21.62 16.21 4.64
CA GLU A 55 -22.27 17.52 4.70
C GLU A 55 -22.96 17.77 6.06
N ASP A 56 -23.39 16.70 6.73
CA ASP A 56 -24.01 16.70 8.05
C ASP A 56 -23.03 16.97 9.19
N LYS A 57 -21.72 16.90 8.95
CA LYS A 57 -20.69 17.13 9.98
C LYS A 57 -20.23 18.59 10.02
N THR A 58 -19.72 19.02 11.17
CA THR A 58 -19.19 20.37 11.32
C THR A 58 -17.95 20.61 10.43
N PRO A 59 -17.67 21.85 10.04
CA PRO A 59 -16.47 22.18 9.27
C PRO A 59 -15.17 21.73 9.96
N GLU A 60 -15.10 21.86 11.29
CA GLU A 60 -13.96 21.45 12.11
C GLU A 60 -13.74 19.95 12.02
N TRP A 61 -14.80 19.14 12.19
CA TRP A 61 -14.73 17.69 12.07
C TRP A 61 -14.24 17.27 10.67
N ARG A 62 -14.77 17.88 9.62
CA ARG A 62 -14.35 17.61 8.24
C ARG A 62 -12.88 17.94 8.02
N LYS A 63 -12.43 19.08 8.55
CA LYS A 63 -11.02 19.49 8.48
C LYS A 63 -10.11 18.50 9.20
N ASP A 64 -10.46 18.05 10.38
CA ASP A 64 -9.69 17.06 11.14
C ASP A 64 -9.60 15.72 10.41
N LEU A 65 -10.68 15.29 9.79
CA LEU A 65 -10.68 14.07 8.97
C LEU A 65 -9.78 14.22 7.74
N VAL A 66 -9.80 15.36 7.06
CA VAL A 66 -8.90 15.66 5.94
C VAL A 66 -7.44 15.59 6.38
N GLU A 67 -7.08 16.18 7.52
CA GLU A 67 -5.71 16.14 8.06
C GLU A 67 -5.27 14.73 8.41
N LYS A 68 -6.17 13.91 8.96
CA LYS A 68 -5.90 12.51 9.25
C LYS A 68 -5.65 11.71 7.96
N ILE A 69 -6.55 11.80 6.97
CA ILE A 69 -6.39 11.11 5.67
C ILE A 69 -5.14 11.61 4.94
N TRP A 70 -4.80 12.90 5.10
CA TRP A 70 -3.58 13.46 4.54
C TRP A 70 -2.34 12.83 5.16
N GLY A 71 -2.31 12.65 6.47
CA GLY A 71 -1.25 11.93 7.17
C GLY A 71 -1.14 10.46 6.71
N ASP A 72 -2.28 9.77 6.57
CA ASP A 72 -2.35 8.39 6.10
C ASP A 72 -1.85 8.26 4.65
N THR A 73 -1.98 9.31 3.82
CA THR A 73 -1.43 9.32 2.45
C THR A 73 0.10 9.20 2.46
N PHE A 74 0.79 9.89 3.37
CA PHE A 74 2.26 9.77 3.50
C PHE A 74 2.67 8.46 4.13
N LEU A 75 1.90 7.98 5.10
CA LEU A 75 2.10 6.67 5.67
C LEU A 75 1.98 5.59 4.60
N ALA A 76 0.99 5.68 3.69
CA ALA A 76 0.83 4.77 2.56
C ALA A 76 2.05 4.76 1.63
N LEU A 77 2.63 5.91 1.34
CA LEU A 77 3.85 5.98 0.52
C LEU A 77 5.01 5.21 1.17
N TYR A 78 5.18 5.34 2.48
CA TYR A 78 6.18 4.56 3.21
C TYR A 78 5.85 3.06 3.21
N GLU A 79 4.64 2.68 3.63
CA GLU A 79 4.23 1.29 3.82
C GLU A 79 4.26 0.49 2.52
N ASN A 80 3.85 1.08 1.40
CA ASN A 80 3.92 0.43 0.09
C ASN A 80 5.37 0.18 -0.34
N ASN A 81 6.25 1.18 -0.18
CA ASN A 81 7.66 1.00 -0.48
C ASN A 81 8.32 -0.03 0.43
N PHE A 82 7.97 -0.01 1.71
CA PHE A 82 8.45 -1.01 2.66
C PHE A 82 7.98 -2.42 2.30
N ALA A 83 6.69 -2.61 1.99
CA ALA A 83 6.13 -3.89 1.58
C ALA A 83 6.89 -4.50 0.37
N TRP A 84 7.19 -3.67 -0.64
CA TRP A 84 7.85 -4.13 -1.85
C TRP A 84 9.37 -4.32 -1.72
N HIS A 85 10.03 -3.59 -0.81
CA HIS A 85 11.49 -3.54 -0.74
C HIS A 85 12.11 -3.96 0.58
N ALA A 86 11.30 -4.33 1.58
CA ALA A 86 11.80 -4.70 2.91
C ALA A 86 12.77 -5.88 2.88
N GLY A 87 12.59 -6.84 1.96
CA GLY A 87 13.36 -8.08 1.97
C GLY A 87 13.23 -8.79 3.33
N LYS A 88 14.36 -9.17 3.93
CA LYS A 88 14.37 -9.83 5.25
C LYS A 88 13.88 -8.92 6.40
N ARG A 89 13.88 -7.58 6.22
CA ARG A 89 13.40 -6.64 7.24
C ARG A 89 11.91 -6.79 7.56
N ILE A 90 11.12 -7.39 6.66
CA ILE A 90 9.70 -7.67 6.88
C ILE A 90 9.47 -8.53 8.12
N LYS A 91 10.38 -9.46 8.43
CA LYS A 91 10.31 -10.36 9.59
C LYS A 91 10.38 -9.61 10.94
N ASN A 92 10.94 -8.40 10.93
CA ASN A 92 11.05 -7.55 12.11
C ASN A 92 9.83 -6.60 12.24
N TYR A 93 8.90 -6.63 11.28
CA TYR A 93 7.70 -5.83 11.35
C TYR A 93 6.73 -6.43 12.38
N LYS A 94 6.51 -5.70 13.47
CA LYS A 94 5.61 -6.15 14.53
C LYS A 94 4.17 -6.01 14.05
N CYS A 95 3.49 -7.11 13.87
CA CYS A 95 2.05 -7.17 13.58
C CYS A 95 1.44 -8.38 14.29
N GLU A 96 0.19 -8.26 14.64
CA GLU A 96 -0.65 -9.34 15.12
C GLU A 96 -1.67 -9.68 14.03
N VAL A 97 -1.85 -10.95 13.75
CA VAL A 97 -2.88 -11.45 12.86
C VAL A 97 -3.90 -12.21 13.72
N GLN A 98 -5.06 -11.60 13.90
CA GLN A 98 -6.15 -12.24 14.66
C GLN A 98 -6.80 -13.34 13.82
N ASN A 99 -7.13 -14.45 14.48
CA ASN A 99 -7.76 -15.63 13.88
C ASN A 99 -6.92 -16.25 12.72
N GLU A 100 -5.60 -16.16 12.78
CA GLU A 100 -4.69 -16.76 11.79
C GLU A 100 -4.89 -18.28 11.66
N GLU A 101 -5.32 -18.92 12.74
CA GLU A 101 -5.65 -20.34 12.81
C GLU A 101 -6.75 -20.77 11.82
N LEU A 102 -7.65 -19.87 11.42
CA LEU A 102 -8.68 -20.18 10.41
C LEU A 102 -8.05 -20.47 9.04
N LEU A 103 -7.03 -19.70 8.66
CA LEU A 103 -6.29 -19.94 7.42
C LEU A 103 -5.46 -21.24 7.51
N ALA A 104 -4.80 -21.46 8.65
CA ALA A 104 -4.04 -22.68 8.88
C ALA A 104 -4.92 -23.94 8.82
N GLN A 105 -6.12 -23.91 9.41
CA GLN A 105 -7.10 -25.01 9.36
C GLN A 105 -7.60 -25.28 7.94
N ALA A 106 -7.90 -24.22 7.16
CA ALA A 106 -8.31 -24.35 5.78
C ALA A 106 -7.21 -25.00 4.93
N GLN A 107 -5.97 -24.58 5.13
CA GLN A 107 -4.81 -25.15 4.46
C GLN A 107 -4.62 -26.66 4.80
N GLN A 108 -4.75 -27.03 6.07
CA GLN A 108 -4.67 -28.44 6.51
C GLN A 108 -5.75 -29.30 5.87
N LYS A 109 -6.95 -28.75 5.68
CA LYS A 109 -8.06 -29.42 5.01
C LYS A 109 -7.98 -29.37 3.48
N ASN A 110 -6.93 -28.77 2.93
CA ASN A 110 -6.76 -28.54 1.49
C ASN A 110 -7.94 -27.82 0.84
N VAL A 111 -8.54 -26.87 1.57
CA VAL A 111 -9.66 -26.05 1.11
C VAL A 111 -9.15 -24.68 0.67
N GLY A 112 -9.54 -24.26 -0.55
CA GLY A 112 -9.23 -22.93 -1.05
C GLY A 112 -9.96 -21.84 -0.26
N VAL A 113 -9.29 -20.73 -0.01
CA VAL A 113 -9.84 -19.58 0.73
C VAL A 113 -9.80 -18.34 -0.15
N LEU A 114 -10.95 -17.68 -0.29
CA LEU A 114 -11.02 -16.37 -0.93
C LEU A 114 -10.88 -15.25 0.14
N LEU A 115 -9.75 -14.53 0.09
CA LEU A 115 -9.49 -13.40 0.97
C LEU A 115 -10.01 -12.11 0.34
N LEU A 116 -10.94 -11.46 1.02
CA LEU A 116 -11.44 -10.14 0.62
C LEU A 116 -10.72 -9.05 1.43
N PHE A 117 -9.98 -8.19 0.72
CA PHE A 117 -9.26 -7.07 1.32
C PHE A 117 -10.04 -5.77 1.20
N ARG A 118 -10.13 -5.04 2.31
CA ARG A 118 -10.59 -3.65 2.24
C ARG A 118 -9.54 -2.80 1.53
N HIS A 119 -9.98 -1.93 0.62
CA HIS A 119 -9.08 -0.97 -0.03
C HIS A 119 -8.64 0.10 0.97
N SER A 120 -7.49 -0.10 1.57
CA SER A 120 -6.90 0.77 2.60
C SER A 120 -5.44 1.09 2.26
N VAL A 121 -4.87 2.06 2.96
CA VAL A 121 -3.45 2.43 2.83
C VAL A 121 -2.49 1.29 3.20
N PHE A 122 -2.96 0.32 3.99
CA PHE A 122 -2.17 -0.83 4.44
C PHE A 122 -2.32 -2.07 3.55
N LEU A 123 -3.04 -2.00 2.44
CA LEU A 123 -3.35 -3.15 1.60
C LEU A 123 -2.08 -3.91 1.15
N GLU A 124 -1.09 -3.20 0.63
CA GLU A 124 0.16 -3.81 0.14
C GLU A 124 0.95 -4.47 1.28
N LEU A 125 1.03 -3.79 2.44
CA LEU A 125 1.74 -4.33 3.60
C LEU A 125 1.01 -5.52 4.20
N SER A 126 -0.31 -5.47 4.33
CA SER A 126 -1.12 -6.60 4.84
C SER A 126 -0.97 -7.83 3.94
N ALA A 127 -1.09 -7.64 2.62
CA ALA A 127 -0.90 -8.71 1.66
C ALA A 127 0.51 -9.30 1.73
N ARG A 128 1.53 -8.45 1.90
CA ARG A 128 2.93 -8.88 2.09
C ARG A 128 3.10 -9.72 3.34
N LEU A 129 2.56 -9.29 4.48
CA LEU A 129 2.70 -9.98 5.76
C LEU A 129 2.00 -11.33 5.78
N ILE A 130 0.81 -11.44 5.15
CA ILE A 130 0.10 -12.72 5.03
C ILE A 130 0.84 -13.65 4.07
N SER A 131 1.35 -13.14 2.95
CA SER A 131 2.07 -13.97 1.98
C SER A 131 3.46 -14.46 2.44
N GLU A 132 3.98 -13.96 3.57
CA GLU A 132 5.16 -14.53 4.22
C GLU A 132 4.83 -15.84 4.99
N ARG A 133 3.54 -16.11 5.24
CA ARG A 133 3.07 -17.23 6.06
C ARG A 133 2.23 -18.24 5.27
N PHE A 134 1.52 -17.77 4.26
CA PHE A 134 0.60 -18.57 3.45
C PHE A 134 0.86 -18.36 1.96
N ASP A 135 0.58 -19.38 1.16
CA ASP A 135 0.66 -19.32 -0.29
C ASP A 135 -0.52 -18.48 -0.83
N ILE A 136 -0.24 -17.23 -1.20
CA ILE A 136 -1.23 -16.27 -1.67
C ILE A 136 -1.08 -16.04 -3.17
N TYR A 137 -2.21 -16.07 -3.85
CA TYR A 137 -2.37 -15.62 -5.24
C TYR A 137 -3.20 -14.34 -5.24
N GLY A 138 -2.75 -13.34 -5.95
CA GLY A 138 -3.43 -12.04 -6.02
C GLY A 138 -4.16 -11.85 -7.34
N MET A 139 -5.34 -11.22 -7.29
CA MET A 139 -6.00 -10.68 -8.47
C MET A 139 -5.88 -9.17 -8.45
N GLU A 140 -5.45 -8.58 -9.57
CA GLU A 140 -5.23 -7.14 -9.66
C GLU A 140 -5.87 -6.52 -10.90
N ARG A 141 -6.25 -5.26 -10.79
CA ARG A 141 -6.52 -4.43 -11.96
C ARG A 141 -5.20 -3.81 -12.42
N PRO A 142 -4.78 -4.02 -13.67
CA PRO A 142 -3.56 -3.42 -14.17
C PRO A 142 -3.59 -1.89 -14.08
N ASN A 143 -2.44 -1.32 -13.74
CA ASN A 143 -2.26 0.13 -13.71
C ASN A 143 -2.09 0.67 -15.13
N ASN A 144 -2.67 1.83 -15.42
CA ASN A 144 -2.54 2.50 -16.73
C ASN A 144 -1.08 2.91 -17.02
N ASN A 145 -0.27 3.14 -15.99
CA ASN A 145 1.16 3.42 -16.13
C ASN A 145 1.94 2.12 -16.04
N THR A 146 2.53 1.70 -17.16
CA THR A 146 3.28 0.44 -17.27
C THR A 146 4.47 0.33 -16.32
N ALA A 147 5.14 1.47 -15.99
CA ALA A 147 6.26 1.47 -15.05
C ALA A 147 5.80 1.17 -13.63
N ILE A 148 4.70 1.80 -13.23
CA ILE A 148 4.10 1.58 -11.92
C ILE A 148 3.57 0.16 -11.84
N GLN A 149 2.92 -0.34 -12.89
CA GLN A 149 2.44 -1.72 -12.97
C GLN A 149 3.58 -2.71 -12.75
N GLU A 150 4.66 -2.56 -13.47
CA GLU A 150 5.81 -3.46 -13.38
C GLU A 150 6.50 -3.39 -12.01
N LEU A 151 6.62 -2.18 -11.43
CA LEU A 151 7.11 -2.00 -10.06
C LEU A 151 6.24 -2.74 -9.04
N GLN A 152 4.92 -2.58 -9.12
CA GLN A 152 3.97 -3.23 -8.22
C GLN A 152 4.02 -4.75 -8.35
N GLN A 153 4.00 -5.28 -9.58
CA GLN A 153 4.08 -6.72 -9.82
C GLN A 153 5.39 -7.32 -9.28
N LYS A 154 6.53 -6.69 -9.59
CA LYS A 154 7.83 -7.11 -9.05
C LYS A 154 7.87 -7.03 -7.52
N GLY A 155 7.20 -6.05 -6.93
CA GLY A 155 7.11 -5.93 -5.47
C GLY A 155 6.29 -7.06 -4.84
N ARG A 156 5.09 -7.32 -5.36
CA ARG A 156 4.14 -8.33 -4.87
C ARG A 156 4.67 -9.75 -5.05
N LEU A 157 5.24 -10.07 -6.22
CA LEU A 157 5.79 -11.39 -6.53
C LEU A 157 7.03 -11.78 -5.70
N LYS A 158 7.54 -10.90 -4.84
CA LYS A 158 8.59 -11.28 -3.87
C LYS A 158 8.09 -12.22 -2.77
N SER A 159 6.79 -12.29 -2.55
CA SER A 159 6.18 -13.16 -1.54
C SER A 159 4.94 -13.89 -2.03
N MET A 160 4.15 -13.28 -2.91
CA MET A 160 3.00 -13.95 -3.52
C MET A 160 3.44 -15.01 -4.52
N LYS A 161 2.71 -16.09 -4.61
CA LYS A 161 2.96 -17.20 -5.55
C LYS A 161 2.57 -16.86 -6.99
N GLY A 162 1.62 -15.96 -7.17
CA GLY A 162 1.20 -15.53 -8.51
C GLY A 162 0.28 -14.32 -8.46
N LEU A 163 0.17 -13.66 -9.62
CA LEU A 163 -0.73 -12.54 -9.87
C LEU A 163 -1.51 -12.78 -11.15
N THR A 164 -2.79 -12.47 -11.12
CA THR A 164 -3.69 -12.54 -12.28
C THR A 164 -4.34 -11.18 -12.50
N ALA A 165 -4.40 -10.73 -13.75
CA ALA A 165 -5.17 -9.53 -14.11
C ALA A 165 -6.66 -9.87 -14.12
N ASN A 166 -7.52 -8.97 -13.63
CA ASN A 166 -8.96 -9.15 -13.66
C ASN A 166 -9.56 -9.28 -15.08
N SER A 167 -8.84 -8.78 -16.10
CA SER A 167 -9.21 -8.95 -17.52
C SER A 167 -9.03 -10.37 -18.06
N ASN A 168 -8.34 -11.25 -17.33
CA ASN A 168 -8.06 -12.63 -17.74
C ASN A 168 -9.06 -13.63 -17.13
N ILE A 169 -10.12 -13.14 -16.50
CA ILE A 169 -11.20 -13.98 -15.97
C ILE A 169 -12.32 -13.96 -17.01
N ASN A 170 -12.37 -14.99 -17.81
CA ASN A 170 -13.50 -15.33 -18.71
C ASN A 170 -14.36 -16.40 -18.06
#